data_f773a7223e93a5231a196c29506a55a5
#
_entry.id   f773a7223e93a5231a196c29506a55a5
#
_cell.length_a   1.000
_cell.length_b   1.000
_cell.length_c   1.000
_cell.angle_alpha   90.00
_cell.angle_beta   90.00
_cell.angle_gamma   90.00
#
_symmetry.space_group_name_H-M   'P 1'
#
loop_
_entity.id
_entity.type
_entity.pdbx_description
1 polymer ?
#
loop_
_entity_poly.entity_id
_entity_poly.type
_entity_poly.pdbx_seq_one_letter_code
_entity_poly.pdbx_strand_id
1 'polypeptide(L)'
;MRPDGPRVKDLPPLVAAIPYIMPKRYDAWNSITENVDEEAVKAYIRHWRREGVRLNHMSVIIAAYYRAVLDNPKLNYFVMNGKIYRRNHFCVSFVILKKRSDGVVNETTLKVYLEPSDDIFSIDRKIREVIAANQHEHQSNSTDKFARFMFSVPGLPKFVVWLAYHLDKHGLLPRKIIDLSPFHTSMFITNLASIKTSYIHHHCYEFGTTSVFVCMGKPVPDYMGGDLTRKVMPIGVVMDERICTGYEYAAFYSDFKGYLRDLSQLETPFDGSRPQKEEEKTPVGVS
;
A
#
# COMPACT_ATOMS: atom_id res chain seq x y z
N MET A 1 7.08 -22.34 10.24
CA MET A 1 7.42 -20.96 9.85
C MET A 1 6.34 -20.48 8.90
N ARG A 2 5.81 -19.26 9.05
CA ARG A 2 4.81 -18.73 8.12
C ARG A 2 5.39 -18.61 6.70
N PRO A 3 4.60 -18.88 5.64
CA PRO A 3 5.09 -18.79 4.27
C PRO A 3 5.44 -17.36 3.82
N ASP A 4 4.82 -16.35 4.43
CA ASP A 4 4.93 -14.93 4.08
C ASP A 4 5.95 -14.14 4.92
N GLY A 5 6.52 -14.76 5.98
CA GLY A 5 7.58 -14.12 6.75
C GLY A 5 7.95 -14.80 8.06
N PRO A 6 9.21 -14.66 8.52
CA PRO A 6 9.64 -15.14 9.82
C PRO A 6 9.13 -14.24 10.95
N ARG A 7 8.92 -14.84 12.13
CA ARG A 7 8.64 -14.08 13.35
C ARG A 7 9.87 -13.28 13.76
N VAL A 8 9.66 -12.04 14.16
CA VAL A 8 10.69 -11.21 14.81
C VAL A 8 10.80 -11.63 16.27
N LYS A 9 12.00 -12.01 16.71
CA LYS A 9 12.25 -12.55 18.06
C LYS A 9 12.89 -11.52 18.99
N ASP A 10 13.82 -10.72 18.45
CA ASP A 10 14.63 -9.77 19.21
C ASP A 10 13.94 -8.39 19.22
N LEU A 11 12.88 -8.30 20.04
CA LEU A 11 12.13 -7.06 20.23
C LEU A 11 12.31 -6.53 21.66
N PRO A 12 12.40 -5.20 21.85
CA PRO A 12 12.29 -4.62 23.16
C PRO A 12 11.00 -5.08 23.86
N PRO A 13 11.03 -5.35 25.19
CA PRO A 13 9.89 -5.93 25.91
C PRO A 13 8.57 -5.14 25.70
N LEU A 14 8.64 -3.81 25.72
CA LEU A 14 7.46 -2.98 25.51
C LEU A 14 6.88 -3.16 24.09
N VAL A 15 7.73 -3.17 23.05
CA VAL A 15 7.30 -3.39 21.67
C VAL A 15 6.68 -4.77 21.50
N ALA A 16 7.25 -5.80 22.15
CA ALA A 16 6.72 -7.15 22.14
C ALA A 16 5.35 -7.25 22.86
N ALA A 17 5.05 -6.37 23.81
CA ALA A 17 3.80 -6.33 24.55
C ALA A 17 2.66 -5.63 23.78
N ILE A 18 2.97 -4.67 22.90
CA ILE A 18 1.98 -3.86 22.17
C ILE A 18 0.88 -4.70 21.47
N PRO A 19 1.20 -5.80 20.74
CA PRO A 19 0.16 -6.62 20.12
C PRO A 19 -0.78 -7.34 21.09
N TYR A 20 -0.44 -7.43 22.35
CA TYR A 20 -1.33 -7.96 23.40
C TYR A 20 -2.18 -6.88 24.05
N ILE A 21 -1.65 -5.64 24.13
CA ILE A 21 -2.39 -4.47 24.63
C ILE A 21 -3.44 -4.05 23.61
N MET A 22 -3.07 -4.06 22.32
CA MET A 22 -3.95 -3.77 21.19
C MET A 22 -4.13 -5.06 20.35
N PRO A 23 -5.02 -5.98 20.72
CA PRO A 23 -5.11 -7.30 20.10
C PRO A 23 -5.74 -7.26 18.70
N LYS A 24 -6.49 -6.21 18.38
CA LYS A 24 -7.19 -6.03 17.13
C LYS A 24 -6.60 -4.91 16.28
N ARG A 25 -6.66 -5.08 14.96
CA ARG A 25 -6.12 -4.12 14.01
C ARG A 25 -6.92 -2.81 14.00
N TYR A 26 -8.24 -2.89 14.17
CA TYR A 26 -9.10 -1.70 14.26
C TYR A 26 -8.85 -0.86 15.51
N ASP A 27 -8.23 -1.43 16.53
CA ASP A 27 -7.88 -0.75 17.78
C ASP A 27 -6.47 -0.12 17.72
N ALA A 28 -5.67 -0.58 16.75
CA ALA A 28 -4.25 -0.25 16.61
C ALA A 28 -3.95 0.59 15.35
N TRP A 29 -4.94 1.15 14.69
CA TRP A 29 -4.70 1.93 13.50
C TRP A 29 -4.54 3.41 13.82
N ASN A 30 -3.59 4.03 13.17
CA ASN A 30 -3.48 5.47 13.10
C ASN A 30 -3.66 5.96 11.67
N SER A 31 -3.96 7.23 11.50
CA SER A 31 -4.19 7.82 10.19
C SER A 31 -3.48 9.15 10.05
N ILE A 32 -2.93 9.39 8.87
CA ILE A 32 -2.32 10.66 8.51
C ILE A 32 -2.74 11.05 7.09
N THR A 33 -2.76 12.34 6.81
CA THR A 33 -2.90 12.87 5.46
C THR A 33 -1.60 13.54 5.04
N GLU A 34 -1.08 13.14 3.89
CA GLU A 34 0.05 13.80 3.25
C GLU A 34 -0.40 14.47 1.95
N ASN A 35 0.06 15.70 1.74
CA ASN A 35 -0.21 16.45 0.52
C ASN A 35 0.97 16.34 -0.45
N VAL A 36 0.71 15.76 -1.62
CA VAL A 36 1.69 15.60 -2.68
C VAL A 36 1.55 16.75 -3.68
N ASP A 37 2.67 17.34 -4.08
CA ASP A 37 2.68 18.39 -5.11
C ASP A 37 2.21 17.82 -6.46
N GLU A 38 0.99 18.13 -6.83
CA GLU A 38 0.36 17.63 -8.05
C GLU A 38 1.06 18.17 -9.31
N GLU A 39 1.51 19.41 -9.28
CA GLU A 39 2.15 20.00 -10.48
C GLU A 39 3.54 19.43 -10.70
N ALA A 40 4.30 19.14 -9.64
CA ALA A 40 5.59 18.47 -9.74
C ALA A 40 5.43 17.05 -10.33
N VAL A 41 4.49 16.25 -9.80
CA VAL A 41 4.22 14.90 -10.33
C VAL A 41 3.74 14.96 -11.79
N LYS A 42 2.86 15.89 -12.14
CA LYS A 42 2.42 16.07 -13.54
C LYS A 42 3.54 16.50 -14.45
N ALA A 43 4.42 17.40 -14.01
CA ALA A 43 5.56 17.85 -14.79
C ALA A 43 6.50 16.67 -15.10
N TYR A 44 6.77 15.84 -14.09
CA TYR A 44 7.56 14.62 -14.22
C TYR A 44 6.93 13.63 -15.22
N ILE A 45 5.64 13.33 -15.05
CA ILE A 45 4.91 12.44 -15.98
C ILE A 45 4.89 13.00 -17.41
N ARG A 46 4.73 14.32 -17.57
CA ARG A 46 4.78 14.97 -18.89
C ARG A 46 6.16 14.91 -19.53
N HIS A 47 7.23 15.06 -18.74
CA HIS A 47 8.61 14.91 -19.23
C HIS A 47 8.79 13.51 -19.83
N TRP A 48 8.54 12.46 -19.08
CA TRP A 48 8.71 11.09 -19.55
C TRP A 48 7.79 10.71 -20.71
N ARG A 49 6.60 11.31 -20.77
CA ARG A 49 5.69 11.12 -21.92
C ARG A 49 6.31 11.66 -23.23
N ARG A 50 7.07 12.75 -23.19
CA ARG A 50 7.78 13.28 -24.37
C ARG A 50 8.90 12.36 -24.80
N GLU A 51 9.51 11.65 -23.86
CA GLU A 51 10.53 10.62 -24.10
C GLU A 51 9.90 9.24 -24.49
N GLY A 52 8.59 9.21 -24.73
CA GLY A 52 7.87 7.98 -25.14
C GLY A 52 7.46 7.05 -24.01
N VAL A 53 7.75 7.38 -22.75
CA VAL A 53 7.40 6.58 -21.57
C VAL A 53 6.09 7.08 -20.96
N ARG A 54 5.14 6.18 -20.75
CA ARG A 54 3.84 6.50 -20.14
C ARG A 54 3.84 6.08 -18.68
N LEU A 55 4.08 7.02 -17.78
CA LEU A 55 3.91 6.85 -16.34
C LEU A 55 2.53 7.32 -15.90
N ASN A 56 2.08 6.87 -14.74
CA ASN A 56 0.85 7.32 -14.10
C ASN A 56 1.10 7.71 -12.63
N HIS A 57 0.19 8.49 -12.04
CA HIS A 57 0.32 8.97 -10.67
C HIS A 57 0.42 7.83 -9.65
N MET A 58 -0.36 6.77 -9.82
CA MET A 58 -0.34 5.63 -8.90
C MET A 58 1.02 4.93 -8.89
N SER A 59 1.66 4.77 -10.06
CA SER A 59 3.00 4.19 -10.16
C SER A 59 4.05 5.06 -9.46
N VAL A 60 3.95 6.39 -9.57
CA VAL A 60 4.84 7.33 -8.87
C VAL A 60 4.69 7.19 -7.35
N ILE A 61 3.45 7.19 -6.85
CA ILE A 61 3.20 7.04 -5.41
C ILE A 61 3.66 5.69 -4.90
N ILE A 62 3.41 4.59 -5.63
CA ILE A 62 3.87 3.26 -5.26
C ILE A 62 5.41 3.20 -5.23
N ALA A 63 6.08 3.77 -6.23
CA ALA A 63 7.54 3.77 -6.29
C ALA A 63 8.16 4.56 -5.14
N ALA A 64 7.67 5.77 -4.85
CA ALA A 64 8.14 6.58 -3.74
C ALA A 64 7.88 5.89 -2.38
N TYR A 65 6.69 5.32 -2.20
CA TYR A 65 6.34 4.56 -1.00
C TYR A 65 7.28 3.35 -0.82
N TYR A 66 7.49 2.58 -1.89
CA TYR A 66 8.36 1.40 -1.84
C TYR A 66 9.80 1.75 -1.48
N ARG A 67 10.35 2.84 -2.07
CA ARG A 67 11.67 3.35 -1.71
C ARG A 67 11.77 3.69 -0.23
N ALA A 68 10.81 4.44 0.30
CA ALA A 68 10.76 4.78 1.71
C ALA A 68 10.65 3.53 2.61
N VAL A 69 10.00 2.45 2.15
CA VAL A 69 9.95 1.17 2.87
C VAL A 69 11.31 0.45 2.85
N LEU A 70 12.06 0.52 1.74
CA LEU A 70 13.40 -0.05 1.69
C LEU A 70 14.35 0.62 2.68
N ASP A 71 14.21 1.94 2.90
CA ASP A 71 14.93 2.67 3.94
C ASP A 71 14.42 2.37 5.35
N ASN A 72 13.13 2.02 5.47
CA ASN A 72 12.43 1.82 6.74
C ASN A 72 11.72 0.45 6.75
N PRO A 73 12.46 -0.67 6.78
CA PRO A 73 11.92 -2.01 6.49
C PRO A 73 10.86 -2.50 7.49
N LYS A 74 10.74 -1.89 8.67
CA LYS A 74 9.68 -2.21 9.63
C LYS A 74 8.29 -1.86 9.11
N LEU A 75 8.17 -0.92 8.17
CA LEU A 75 6.91 -0.59 7.51
C LEU A 75 6.34 -1.75 6.65
N ASN A 76 7.16 -2.78 6.41
CA ASN A 76 6.74 -4.02 5.77
C ASN A 76 6.53 -5.19 6.77
N TYR A 77 6.44 -4.89 8.06
CA TYR A 77 6.08 -5.87 9.07
C TYR A 77 4.56 -6.04 9.15
N PHE A 78 4.12 -7.08 9.83
CA PHE A 78 2.70 -7.30 10.12
C PHE A 78 2.54 -8.03 11.46
N VAL A 79 1.37 -7.88 12.04
CA VAL A 79 0.99 -8.57 13.27
C VAL A 79 0.00 -9.68 12.98
N MET A 80 0.27 -10.87 13.52
CA MET A 80 -0.65 -11.99 13.47
C MET A 80 -0.57 -12.78 14.78
N ASN A 81 -1.72 -13.06 15.38
CA ASN A 81 -1.83 -13.82 16.62
C ASN A 81 -0.92 -13.30 17.75
N GLY A 82 -0.92 -11.98 18.00
CA GLY A 82 -0.11 -11.34 19.02
C GLY A 82 1.40 -11.35 18.77
N LYS A 83 1.84 -11.65 17.56
CA LYS A 83 3.26 -11.74 17.19
C LYS A 83 3.56 -10.86 15.99
N ILE A 84 4.73 -10.22 16.00
CA ILE A 84 5.22 -9.40 14.90
C ILE A 84 6.05 -10.28 13.96
N TYR A 85 5.81 -10.12 12.66
CA TYR A 85 6.48 -10.85 11.59
C TYR A 85 7.12 -9.86 10.61
N ARG A 86 8.29 -10.20 10.10
CA ARG A 86 8.95 -9.51 8.99
C ARG A 86 8.51 -10.17 7.69
N ARG A 87 7.86 -9.42 6.81
CA ARG A 87 7.47 -9.93 5.49
C ARG A 87 8.72 -10.21 4.64
N ASN A 88 8.71 -11.30 3.91
CA ASN A 88 9.84 -11.75 3.07
C ASN A 88 9.76 -11.27 1.62
N HIS A 89 8.77 -10.46 1.28
CA HIS A 89 8.55 -9.87 -0.03
C HIS A 89 7.87 -8.51 0.15
N PHE A 90 7.83 -7.71 -0.91
CA PHE A 90 6.98 -6.53 -0.96
C PHE A 90 5.95 -6.70 -2.07
N CYS A 91 4.70 -6.49 -1.76
CA CYS A 91 3.63 -6.53 -2.74
C CYS A 91 2.58 -5.45 -2.47
N VAL A 92 1.99 -4.96 -3.55
CA VAL A 92 0.95 -3.95 -3.52
C VAL A 92 -0.34 -4.54 -4.08
N SER A 93 -1.43 -4.40 -3.34
CA SER A 93 -2.77 -4.71 -3.86
C SER A 93 -3.51 -3.42 -4.19
N PHE A 94 -4.25 -3.42 -5.30
CA PHE A 94 -5.07 -2.28 -5.74
C PHE A 94 -6.31 -2.76 -6.48
N VAL A 95 -7.32 -1.88 -6.57
CA VAL A 95 -8.58 -2.15 -7.24
C VAL A 95 -8.59 -1.50 -8.61
N ILE A 96 -9.05 -2.24 -9.62
CA ILE A 96 -9.41 -1.71 -10.93
C ILE A 96 -10.90 -1.85 -11.19
N LEU A 97 -11.45 -0.88 -11.94
CA LEU A 97 -12.82 -0.91 -12.40
C LEU A 97 -12.89 -1.55 -13.79
N LYS A 98 -13.67 -2.60 -13.93
CA LYS A 98 -13.97 -3.26 -15.22
C LYS A 98 -15.38 -2.85 -15.65
N LYS A 99 -15.51 -2.25 -16.84
CA LYS A 99 -16.80 -2.02 -17.46
C LYS A 99 -17.24 -3.28 -18.20
N ARG A 100 -18.40 -3.80 -17.86
CA ARG A 100 -19.04 -4.88 -18.62
C ARG A 100 -19.76 -4.30 -19.83
N SER A 101 -20.04 -5.18 -20.81
CA SER A 101 -20.80 -4.85 -22.01
C SER A 101 -22.21 -4.34 -21.72
N ASP A 102 -22.79 -4.73 -20.57
CA ASP A 102 -24.10 -4.29 -20.07
C ASP A 102 -24.04 -2.94 -19.29
N GLY A 103 -22.86 -2.28 -19.25
CA GLY A 103 -22.65 -1.02 -18.53
C GLY A 103 -22.43 -1.16 -17.03
N VAL A 104 -22.53 -2.36 -16.47
CA VAL A 104 -22.23 -2.62 -15.05
C VAL A 104 -20.74 -2.51 -14.81
N VAL A 105 -20.37 -1.79 -13.74
CA VAL A 105 -18.98 -1.66 -13.30
C VAL A 105 -18.70 -2.72 -12.24
N ASN A 106 -17.76 -3.60 -12.54
CA ASN A 106 -17.24 -4.59 -11.58
C ASN A 106 -15.88 -4.15 -11.04
N GLU A 107 -15.66 -4.36 -9.77
CA GLU A 107 -14.36 -4.16 -9.12
C GLU A 107 -13.56 -5.46 -9.14
N THR A 108 -12.29 -5.35 -9.44
CA THR A 108 -11.34 -6.48 -9.37
C THR A 108 -10.09 -6.03 -8.64
N THR A 109 -9.68 -6.81 -7.64
CA THR A 109 -8.43 -6.56 -6.93
C THR A 109 -7.28 -7.28 -7.60
N LEU A 110 -6.20 -6.56 -7.83
CA LEU A 110 -4.95 -7.05 -8.41
C LEU A 110 -3.82 -6.94 -7.41
N LYS A 111 -2.79 -7.76 -7.57
CA LYS A 111 -1.59 -7.76 -6.74
C LYS A 111 -0.34 -7.75 -7.62
N VAL A 112 0.64 -6.92 -7.28
CA VAL A 112 1.94 -6.81 -7.93
C VAL A 112 3.04 -6.99 -6.90
N TYR A 113 4.07 -7.77 -7.23
CA TYR A 113 5.27 -7.96 -6.41
C TYR A 113 6.38 -7.06 -6.90
N LEU A 114 7.04 -6.36 -5.96
CA LEU A 114 8.17 -5.48 -6.25
C LEU A 114 9.45 -6.02 -5.60
N GLU A 115 10.57 -5.75 -6.24
CA GLU A 115 11.91 -6.17 -5.83
C GLU A 115 12.83 -4.95 -5.68
N PRO A 116 13.88 -5.00 -4.84
CA PRO A 116 14.79 -3.87 -4.65
C PRO A 116 15.47 -3.38 -5.94
N SER A 117 15.56 -4.26 -6.94
CA SER A 117 16.06 -3.93 -8.29
C SER A 117 15.06 -3.15 -9.16
N ASP A 118 13.82 -2.98 -8.70
CA ASP A 118 12.81 -2.24 -9.47
C ASP A 118 13.02 -0.72 -9.35
N ASP A 119 12.99 -0.07 -10.50
CA ASP A 119 12.88 1.37 -10.69
C ASP A 119 11.42 1.76 -11.03
N ILE A 120 11.14 3.05 -11.19
CA ILE A 120 9.79 3.53 -11.52
C ILE A 120 9.26 2.95 -12.84
N PHE A 121 10.13 2.71 -13.81
CA PHE A 121 9.75 2.23 -15.14
C PHE A 121 9.34 0.76 -15.07
N SER A 122 10.11 -0.05 -14.35
CA SER A 122 9.80 -1.47 -14.13
C SER A 122 8.54 -1.64 -13.26
N ILE A 123 8.36 -0.81 -12.22
CA ILE A 123 7.15 -0.79 -11.39
C ILE A 123 5.92 -0.47 -12.24
N ASP A 124 5.97 0.60 -13.04
CA ASP A 124 4.85 0.99 -13.90
C ASP A 124 4.55 -0.07 -14.97
N ARG A 125 5.59 -0.70 -15.55
CA ARG A 125 5.43 -1.81 -16.48
C ARG A 125 4.72 -2.99 -15.83
N LYS A 126 5.18 -3.45 -14.64
CA LYS A 126 4.56 -4.55 -13.88
C LYS A 126 3.08 -4.27 -13.57
N ILE A 127 2.76 -3.04 -13.16
CA ILE A 127 1.38 -2.62 -12.90
C ILE A 127 0.54 -2.70 -14.16
N ARG A 128 1.03 -2.17 -15.30
CA ARG A 128 0.30 -2.20 -16.57
C ARG A 128 0.12 -3.61 -17.11
N GLU A 129 1.11 -4.48 -16.99
CA GLU A 129 1.03 -5.88 -17.41
C GLU A 129 -0.06 -6.63 -16.64
N VAL A 130 -0.10 -6.46 -15.30
CA VAL A 130 -1.13 -7.09 -14.47
C VAL A 130 -2.52 -6.53 -14.79
N ILE A 131 -2.65 -5.22 -15.03
CA ILE A 131 -3.91 -4.60 -15.45
C ILE A 131 -4.35 -5.17 -16.80
N ALA A 132 -3.47 -5.18 -17.81
CA ALA A 132 -3.77 -5.66 -19.15
C ALA A 132 -4.18 -7.14 -19.17
N ALA A 133 -3.48 -7.99 -18.39
CA ALA A 133 -3.81 -9.41 -18.26
C ALA A 133 -5.20 -9.66 -17.66
N ASN A 134 -5.75 -8.68 -16.93
CA ASN A 134 -7.02 -8.80 -16.21
C ASN A 134 -8.16 -7.95 -16.81
N GLN A 135 -7.92 -7.18 -17.88
CA GLN A 135 -8.95 -6.34 -18.51
C GLN A 135 -9.95 -7.13 -19.38
N HIS A 136 -9.59 -8.33 -19.87
CA HIS A 136 -10.44 -9.10 -20.76
C HIS A 136 -11.55 -9.84 -19.99
N GLU A 137 -12.78 -9.55 -20.35
CA GLU A 137 -14.03 -9.96 -19.70
C GLU A 137 -14.37 -11.47 -19.83
N HIS A 138 -13.70 -12.21 -20.71
CA HIS A 138 -14.13 -13.54 -21.13
C HIS A 138 -13.56 -14.74 -20.36
N GLN A 139 -12.85 -14.52 -19.28
CA GLN A 139 -12.52 -15.63 -18.40
C GLN A 139 -13.42 -15.55 -17.16
N SER A 140 -14.53 -16.31 -17.17
CA SER A 140 -15.16 -16.75 -15.92
C SER A 140 -14.09 -17.52 -15.16
N ASN A 141 -13.29 -16.78 -14.39
CA ASN A 141 -12.17 -17.32 -13.64
C ASN A 141 -12.68 -18.44 -12.74
N SER A 142 -11.84 -19.46 -12.58
CA SER A 142 -12.05 -20.53 -11.59
C SER A 142 -12.46 -19.95 -10.22
N THR A 143 -12.05 -18.74 -9.91
CA THR A 143 -12.45 -17.94 -8.73
C THR A 143 -13.94 -17.61 -8.72
N ASP A 144 -14.55 -17.20 -9.86
CA ASP A 144 -15.98 -16.90 -9.92
C ASP A 144 -16.83 -18.15 -9.80
N LYS A 145 -16.39 -19.26 -10.41
CA LYS A 145 -17.07 -20.55 -10.27
C LYS A 145 -16.98 -21.06 -8.84
N PHE A 146 -15.81 -20.94 -8.21
CA PHE A 146 -15.60 -21.31 -6.83
C PHE A 146 -16.43 -20.42 -5.88
N ALA A 147 -16.47 -19.11 -6.11
CA ALA A 147 -17.31 -18.19 -5.35
C ALA A 147 -18.80 -18.55 -5.47
N ARG A 148 -19.31 -18.77 -6.68
CA ARG A 148 -20.70 -19.20 -6.90
C ARG A 148 -21.02 -20.50 -6.18
N PHE A 149 -20.13 -21.49 -6.26
CA PHE A 149 -20.29 -22.75 -5.53
C PHE A 149 -20.31 -22.51 -4.00
N MET A 150 -19.38 -21.72 -3.47
CA MET A 150 -19.35 -21.38 -2.05
C MET A 150 -20.67 -20.75 -1.58
N PHE A 151 -21.18 -19.76 -2.36
CA PHE A 151 -22.41 -19.06 -1.99
C PHE A 151 -23.69 -19.87 -2.28
N SER A 152 -23.63 -20.98 -3.01
CA SER A 152 -24.77 -21.87 -3.22
C SER A 152 -25.10 -22.75 -2.00
N VAL A 153 -24.14 -22.91 -1.09
CA VAL A 153 -24.32 -23.74 0.13
C VAL A 153 -24.42 -22.85 1.36
N PRO A 154 -25.57 -22.82 2.07
CA PRO A 154 -25.73 -22.02 3.27
C PRO A 154 -24.66 -22.34 4.34
N GLY A 155 -24.02 -21.30 4.88
CA GLY A 155 -22.98 -21.42 5.91
C GLY A 155 -21.58 -21.77 5.40
N LEU A 156 -21.42 -22.28 4.18
CA LEU A 156 -20.12 -22.64 3.61
C LEU A 156 -19.16 -21.44 3.52
N PRO A 157 -19.57 -20.24 3.07
CA PRO A 157 -18.66 -19.08 3.03
C PRO A 157 -18.15 -18.72 4.42
N LYS A 158 -19.01 -18.74 5.44
CA LYS A 158 -18.64 -18.46 6.83
C LYS A 158 -17.63 -19.48 7.34
N PHE A 159 -17.85 -20.76 7.08
CA PHE A 159 -16.94 -21.83 7.48
C PHE A 159 -15.58 -21.72 6.77
N VAL A 160 -15.56 -21.47 5.46
CA VAL A 160 -14.30 -21.34 4.67
C VAL A 160 -13.49 -20.14 5.14
N VAL A 161 -14.15 -18.99 5.36
CA VAL A 161 -13.46 -17.79 5.87
C VAL A 161 -12.95 -18.04 7.30
N TRP A 162 -13.75 -18.66 8.16
CA TRP A 162 -13.33 -19.02 9.51
C TRP A 162 -12.12 -19.97 9.49
N LEU A 163 -12.15 -21.01 8.66
CA LEU A 163 -11.05 -21.97 8.51
C LEU A 163 -9.80 -21.29 7.98
N ALA A 164 -9.92 -20.47 6.92
CA ALA A 164 -8.80 -19.72 6.36
C ALA A 164 -8.17 -18.79 7.41
N TYR A 165 -8.99 -18.07 8.20
CA TYR A 165 -8.51 -17.23 9.28
C TYR A 165 -7.75 -18.02 10.36
N HIS A 166 -8.25 -19.19 10.75
CA HIS A 166 -7.58 -20.03 11.76
C HIS A 166 -6.28 -20.62 11.23
N LEU A 167 -6.26 -21.10 9.98
CA LEU A 167 -5.04 -21.58 9.34
C LEU A 167 -4.00 -20.45 9.23
N ASP A 168 -4.43 -19.26 8.82
CA ASP A 168 -3.56 -18.08 8.72
C ASP A 168 -2.99 -17.70 10.09
N LYS A 169 -3.82 -17.62 11.11
CA LYS A 169 -3.45 -17.31 12.50
C LYS A 169 -2.33 -18.22 13.02
N HIS A 170 -2.30 -19.47 12.59
CA HIS A 170 -1.29 -20.45 12.96
C HIS A 170 -0.15 -20.61 11.94
N GLY A 171 -0.16 -19.83 10.86
CA GLY A 171 0.87 -19.88 9.80
C GLY A 171 0.78 -21.13 8.93
N LEU A 172 -0.39 -21.75 8.88
CA LEU A 172 -0.69 -22.97 8.12
C LEU A 172 -1.40 -22.68 6.79
N LEU A 173 -1.73 -21.42 6.51
CA LEU A 173 -2.37 -21.05 5.25
C LEU A 173 -1.40 -21.28 4.08
N PRO A 174 -1.80 -22.04 3.04
CA PRO A 174 -0.92 -22.32 1.91
C PRO A 174 -0.47 -21.06 1.18
N ARG A 175 0.80 -21.02 0.74
CA ARG A 175 1.38 -19.88 0.02
C ARG A 175 0.53 -19.45 -1.18
N LYS A 176 -0.01 -20.40 -1.96
CA LYS A 176 -0.88 -20.10 -3.11
C LYS A 176 -2.13 -19.29 -2.72
N ILE A 177 -2.70 -19.56 -1.55
CA ILE A 177 -3.87 -18.81 -1.06
C ILE A 177 -3.44 -17.41 -0.62
N ILE A 178 -2.30 -17.29 0.06
CA ILE A 178 -1.71 -15.99 0.45
C ILE A 178 -1.44 -15.13 -0.80
N ASP A 179 -0.89 -15.72 -1.85
CA ASP A 179 -0.56 -15.00 -3.07
C ASP A 179 -1.82 -14.52 -3.82
N LEU A 180 -2.89 -15.32 -3.81
CA LEU A 180 -4.18 -14.94 -4.41
C LEU A 180 -4.99 -13.95 -3.56
N SER A 181 -4.80 -13.96 -2.26
CA SER A 181 -5.56 -13.11 -1.33
C SER A 181 -5.14 -11.65 -1.41
N PRO A 182 -6.03 -10.70 -1.69
CA PRO A 182 -5.70 -9.28 -1.69
C PRO A 182 -5.40 -8.74 -0.29
N PHE A 183 -5.81 -9.46 0.74
CA PHE A 183 -5.64 -9.06 2.15
C PHE A 183 -4.29 -9.46 2.76
N HIS A 184 -3.46 -10.20 2.00
CA HIS A 184 -2.10 -10.57 2.39
C HIS A 184 -1.11 -9.77 1.55
N THR A 185 -1.02 -8.47 1.82
CA THR A 185 -0.22 -7.51 1.04
C THR A 185 0.57 -6.60 1.97
N SER A 186 1.67 -6.04 1.45
CA SER A 186 2.49 -5.05 2.16
C SER A 186 1.76 -3.72 2.28
N MET A 187 1.11 -3.33 1.19
CA MET A 187 0.32 -2.11 1.08
C MET A 187 -0.92 -2.39 0.22
N PHE A 188 -2.06 -1.87 0.64
CA PHE A 188 -3.23 -1.75 -0.22
C PHE A 188 -3.36 -0.29 -0.67
N ILE A 189 -3.55 -0.04 -1.96
CA ILE A 189 -3.74 1.31 -2.48
C ILE A 189 -5.03 1.42 -3.28
N THR A 190 -5.78 2.50 -3.04
CA THR A 190 -6.94 2.89 -3.85
C THR A 190 -6.72 4.25 -4.49
N ASN A 191 -7.13 4.37 -5.75
CA ASN A 191 -7.03 5.61 -6.51
C ASN A 191 -8.42 6.22 -6.70
N LEU A 192 -8.92 6.94 -5.69
CA LEU A 192 -10.19 7.64 -5.75
C LEU A 192 -10.15 8.90 -6.64
N ALA A 193 -8.93 9.41 -6.92
CA ALA A 193 -8.76 10.49 -7.90
C ALA A 193 -9.27 10.10 -9.28
N SER A 194 -9.16 8.82 -9.67
CA SER A 194 -9.63 8.30 -10.95
C SER A 194 -11.14 8.42 -11.14
N ILE A 195 -11.89 8.43 -10.05
CA ILE A 195 -13.36 8.62 -10.01
C ILE A 195 -13.74 9.99 -9.46
N LYS A 196 -12.80 10.95 -9.44
CA LYS A 196 -12.99 12.34 -9.02
C LYS A 196 -13.48 12.52 -7.58
N THR A 197 -13.15 11.57 -6.70
CA THR A 197 -13.55 11.58 -5.28
C THR A 197 -12.37 12.01 -4.40
N SER A 198 -12.68 12.59 -3.25
CA SER A 198 -11.70 12.94 -2.22
C SER A 198 -11.09 11.67 -1.62
N TYR A 199 -9.91 11.80 -0.99
CA TYR A 199 -9.34 10.71 -0.23
C TYR A 199 -10.21 10.36 0.98
N ILE A 200 -10.02 9.14 1.47
CA ILE A 200 -10.55 8.66 2.74
C ILE A 200 -9.42 8.02 3.54
N HIS A 201 -9.57 7.94 4.85
CA HIS A 201 -8.77 7.07 5.68
C HIS A 201 -9.45 5.70 5.72
N HIS A 202 -8.97 4.80 4.87
CA HIS A 202 -9.48 3.43 4.83
C HIS A 202 -8.89 2.64 6.01
N HIS A 203 -9.62 1.67 6.54
CA HIS A 203 -9.10 0.83 7.63
C HIS A 203 -8.42 -0.44 7.12
N CYS A 204 -7.42 -0.93 7.86
CA CYS A 204 -6.84 -2.24 7.62
C CYS A 204 -7.77 -3.35 8.11
N TYR A 205 -7.97 -4.37 7.30
CA TYR A 205 -8.87 -5.49 7.63
C TYR A 205 -8.28 -6.40 8.70
N GLU A 206 -9.13 -6.98 9.56
CA GLU A 206 -8.70 -8.03 10.50
C GLU A 206 -8.27 -9.32 9.79
N PHE A 207 -8.90 -9.64 8.65
CA PHE A 207 -8.51 -10.78 7.83
C PHE A 207 -7.25 -10.46 7.03
N GLY A 208 -6.27 -11.37 7.06
CA GLY A 208 -5.01 -11.23 6.34
C GLY A 208 -3.93 -10.45 7.11
N THR A 209 -2.95 -9.95 6.41
CA THR A 209 -1.73 -9.38 6.97
C THR A 209 -1.43 -7.96 6.48
N THR A 210 -2.39 -7.27 5.87
CA THR A 210 -2.23 -5.89 5.41
C THR A 210 -2.06 -4.97 6.61
N SER A 211 -0.95 -4.26 6.67
CA SER A 211 -0.65 -3.32 7.75
C SER A 211 -0.73 -1.85 7.34
N VAL A 212 -0.82 -1.57 6.03
CA VAL A 212 -0.91 -0.21 5.50
C VAL A 212 -1.95 -0.13 4.40
N PHE A 213 -2.77 0.92 4.46
CA PHE A 213 -3.74 1.26 3.44
C PHE A 213 -3.51 2.71 2.97
N VAL A 214 -3.33 2.90 1.66
CA VAL A 214 -3.09 4.20 1.04
C VAL A 214 -4.29 4.56 0.15
N CYS A 215 -4.76 5.79 0.24
CA CYS A 215 -5.87 6.28 -0.57
C CYS A 215 -5.50 7.61 -1.24
N MET A 216 -5.44 7.60 -2.57
CA MET A 216 -5.16 8.80 -3.37
C MET A 216 -6.47 9.55 -3.62
N GLY A 217 -6.56 10.81 -3.20
CA GLY A 217 -7.68 11.70 -3.45
C GLY A 217 -7.51 12.55 -4.70
N LYS A 218 -8.63 13.11 -5.20
CA LYS A 218 -8.56 14.07 -6.28
C LYS A 218 -7.74 15.31 -5.87
N PRO A 219 -7.00 15.92 -6.82
CA PRO A 219 -6.28 17.16 -6.53
C PRO A 219 -7.21 18.28 -6.07
N VAL A 220 -6.75 19.01 -5.06
CA VAL A 220 -7.45 20.15 -4.46
C VAL A 220 -6.49 21.34 -4.33
N PRO A 221 -6.99 22.59 -4.16
CA PRO A 221 -6.13 23.71 -3.78
C PRO A 221 -5.38 23.43 -2.48
N ASP A 222 -4.18 23.98 -2.33
CA ASP A 222 -3.36 23.79 -1.12
C ASP A 222 -3.85 24.67 0.03
N TYR A 223 -4.94 24.24 0.66
CA TYR A 223 -5.52 24.96 1.81
C TYR A 223 -4.59 24.99 3.03
N MET A 224 -3.76 23.97 3.21
CA MET A 224 -2.86 23.89 4.36
C MET A 224 -1.58 24.72 4.15
N GLY A 225 -1.07 24.77 2.91
CA GLY A 225 0.08 25.61 2.55
C GLY A 225 -0.30 27.10 2.34
N GLY A 226 -1.60 27.42 2.34
CA GLY A 226 -2.08 28.81 2.18
C GLY A 226 -2.02 29.33 0.74
N ASP A 227 -1.57 28.54 -0.22
CA ASP A 227 -1.53 28.89 -1.64
C ASP A 227 -2.64 28.20 -2.42
N LEU A 228 -3.77 28.89 -2.58
CA LEU A 228 -4.94 28.37 -3.28
C LEU A 228 -4.74 28.21 -4.81
N THR A 229 -3.67 28.79 -5.37
CA THR A 229 -3.34 28.66 -6.80
C THR A 229 -2.60 27.35 -7.07
N ARG A 230 -1.88 26.84 -6.08
CA ARG A 230 -1.18 25.57 -6.12
C ARG A 230 -2.16 24.42 -5.89
N LYS A 231 -1.97 23.31 -6.62
CA LYS A 231 -2.75 22.08 -6.43
C LYS A 231 -1.90 21.01 -5.76
N VAL A 232 -2.52 20.38 -4.77
CA VAL A 232 -1.95 19.21 -4.09
C VAL A 232 -2.89 18.01 -4.25
N MET A 233 -2.32 16.83 -4.32
CA MET A 233 -3.05 15.57 -4.26
C MET A 233 -2.98 15.05 -2.83
N PRO A 234 -4.08 15.08 -2.07
CA PRO A 234 -4.09 14.55 -0.71
C PRO A 234 -4.07 13.02 -0.76
N ILE A 235 -3.22 12.43 0.07
CA ILE A 235 -3.10 10.98 0.25
C ILE A 235 -3.44 10.67 1.71
N GLY A 236 -4.53 9.92 1.91
CA GLY A 236 -4.85 9.35 3.22
C GLY A 236 -4.09 8.04 3.42
N VAL A 237 -3.37 7.94 4.52
CA VAL A 237 -2.63 6.73 4.88
C VAL A 237 -3.11 6.24 6.24
N VAL A 238 -3.41 4.96 6.33
CA VAL A 238 -3.75 4.28 7.58
C VAL A 238 -2.74 3.16 7.80
N MET A 239 -2.22 3.06 9.01
CA MET A 239 -1.20 2.08 9.39
C MET A 239 -1.57 1.38 10.69
N ASP A 240 -1.12 0.13 10.80
CA ASP A 240 -1.15 -0.65 12.04
C ASP A 240 0.04 -0.21 12.91
N GLU A 241 -0.20 0.57 13.98
CA GLU A 241 0.87 1.14 14.81
C GLU A 241 1.66 0.10 15.63
N ARG A 242 1.23 -1.16 15.63
CA ARG A 242 1.94 -2.24 16.33
C ARG A 242 3.20 -2.70 15.61
N ILE A 243 3.41 -2.30 14.34
CA ILE A 243 4.54 -2.78 13.52
C ILE A 243 5.80 -1.95 13.71
N CYS A 244 5.67 -0.69 14.11
CA CYS A 244 6.81 0.19 14.37
C CYS A 244 6.42 1.35 15.30
N THR A 245 7.43 2.04 15.84
CA THR A 245 7.26 3.16 16.76
C THR A 245 6.90 4.45 16.02
N GLY A 246 6.38 5.46 16.73
CA GLY A 246 6.11 6.78 16.17
C GLY A 246 7.32 7.45 15.53
N TYR A 247 8.51 7.26 16.11
CA TYR A 247 9.76 7.76 15.53
C TYR A 247 10.06 7.12 14.17
N GLU A 248 9.85 5.80 14.03
CA GLU A 248 10.06 5.08 12.79
C GLU A 248 9.03 5.48 11.72
N TYR A 249 7.79 5.76 12.12
CA TYR A 249 6.78 6.35 11.22
C TYR A 249 7.20 7.73 10.73
N ALA A 250 7.69 8.60 11.64
CA ALA A 250 8.14 9.93 11.26
C ALA A 250 9.33 9.88 10.27
N ALA A 251 10.29 8.98 10.50
CA ALA A 251 11.39 8.74 9.57
C ALA A 251 10.89 8.30 8.19
N PHE A 252 9.99 7.33 8.17
CA PHE A 252 9.37 6.85 6.92
C PHE A 252 8.67 7.98 6.14
N TYR A 253 7.84 8.80 6.82
CA TYR A 253 7.16 9.91 6.13
C TYR A 253 8.12 10.97 5.63
N SER A 254 9.20 11.23 6.36
CA SER A 254 10.26 12.12 5.91
C SER A 254 10.91 11.61 4.62
N ASP A 255 11.26 10.32 4.57
CA ASP A 255 11.87 9.71 3.40
C ASP A 255 10.87 9.63 2.23
N PHE A 256 9.61 9.26 2.49
CA PHE A 256 8.55 9.23 1.48
C PHE A 256 8.31 10.60 0.82
N LYS A 257 8.25 11.67 1.63
CA LYS A 257 8.16 13.05 1.12
C LYS A 257 9.43 13.46 0.37
N GLY A 258 10.60 13.02 0.82
CA GLY A 258 11.86 13.25 0.14
C GLY A 258 11.85 12.69 -1.27
N TYR A 259 11.45 11.44 -1.45
CA TYR A 259 11.32 10.82 -2.77
C TYR A 259 10.26 11.48 -3.66
N LEU A 260 9.19 12.02 -3.09
CA LEU A 260 8.16 12.75 -3.86
C LEU A 260 8.60 14.17 -4.27
N ARG A 261 9.58 14.76 -3.57
CA ARG A 261 10.19 16.04 -3.97
C ARG A 261 11.21 15.88 -5.07
N ASP A 262 11.98 14.79 -5.03
CA ASP A 262 12.99 14.47 -6.02
C ASP A 262 12.69 13.11 -6.65
N LEU A 263 11.82 13.13 -7.66
CA LEU A 263 11.37 11.96 -8.39
C LEU A 263 12.47 11.29 -9.23
N SER A 264 13.59 11.99 -9.50
CA SER A 264 14.72 11.45 -10.27
C SER A 264 15.37 10.25 -9.53
N GLN A 265 15.32 10.22 -8.20
CA GLN A 265 15.82 9.12 -7.40
C GLN A 265 15.06 7.81 -7.63
N LEU A 266 13.86 7.86 -8.23
CA LEU A 266 13.05 6.67 -8.55
C LEU A 266 13.47 6.02 -9.89
N GLU A 267 14.30 6.68 -10.69
CA GLU A 267 14.67 6.26 -12.05
C GLU A 267 15.74 5.17 -12.09
N THR A 268 16.40 4.94 -10.98
CA THR A 268 17.41 3.89 -10.82
C THR A 268 17.00 2.88 -9.77
N PRO A 269 17.51 1.64 -9.78
CA PRO A 269 17.33 0.68 -8.70
C PRO A 269 17.79 1.24 -7.35
N PHE A 270 17.24 0.70 -6.26
CA PHE A 270 17.62 1.11 -4.91
C PHE A 270 19.09 0.75 -4.61
N ASP A 271 19.88 1.75 -4.27
CA ASP A 271 21.31 1.63 -3.98
C ASP A 271 21.67 1.84 -2.49
N GLY A 272 20.64 2.06 -1.66
CA GLY A 272 20.81 2.34 -0.22
C GLY A 272 21.00 3.83 0.10
N SER A 273 21.02 4.71 -0.88
CA SER A 273 21.05 6.15 -0.65
C SER A 273 19.68 6.65 -0.19
N ARG A 274 19.68 7.52 0.83
CA ARG A 274 18.46 8.15 1.34
C ARG A 274 18.25 9.51 0.68
N PRO A 275 16.99 9.96 0.51
CA PRO A 275 16.70 11.31 0.04
C PRO A 275 17.32 12.34 0.98
N GLN A 276 17.77 13.46 0.42
CA GLN A 276 18.26 14.57 1.22
C GLN A 276 17.13 15.09 2.13
N LYS A 277 17.38 15.11 3.43
CA LYS A 277 16.46 15.73 4.38
C LYS A 277 16.58 17.25 4.23
N GLU A 278 15.42 17.95 4.18
CA GLU A 278 15.47 19.39 4.43
C GLU A 278 16.10 19.63 5.80
N GLU A 279 17.10 20.51 5.88
CA GLU A 279 17.47 21.11 7.15
C GLU A 279 16.22 21.80 7.69
N GLU A 280 15.63 21.23 8.74
CA GLU A 280 14.59 21.92 9.51
C GLU A 280 15.19 23.27 9.89
N LYS A 281 14.66 24.35 9.30
CA LYS A 281 14.89 25.69 9.82
C LYS A 281 14.39 25.66 11.24
N THR A 282 15.30 25.56 12.18
CA THR A 282 15.02 25.62 13.62
C THR A 282 14.10 26.83 13.83
N PRO A 283 12.89 26.65 14.38
CA PRO A 283 12.06 27.80 14.68
C PRO A 283 12.86 28.68 15.65
N VAL A 284 13.17 29.89 15.17
CA VAL A 284 13.80 30.93 15.97
C VAL A 284 12.99 31.10 17.25
N GLY A 285 13.64 30.93 18.39
CA GLY A 285 13.12 30.79 19.71
C GLY A 285 11.90 31.63 20.02
N VAL A 286 10.95 30.97 20.64
CA VAL A 286 10.02 31.63 21.56
C VAL A 286 10.70 31.60 22.92
N SER A 287 11.32 32.75 23.24
CA SER A 287 11.74 33.09 24.58
C SER A 287 10.54 33.34 25.50
#